data_21d60568c3a5348997e295c81f4d081e
#
_entry.id   21d60568c3a5348997e295c81f4d081e
#
_cell.length_a   1.000
_cell.length_b   1.000
_cell.length_c   1.000
_cell.angle_alpha   90.00
_cell.angle_beta   90.00
_cell.angle_gamma   90.00
#
_symmetry.space_group_name_H-M   'P 1'
#
loop_
_entity.id
_entity.type
_entity.pdbx_description
1 polymer ?
#
loop_
_entity_poly.entity_id
_entity_poly.type
_entity_poly.pdbx_seq_one_letter_code
_entity_poly.pdbx_strand_id
1 'polypeptide(L)'
;MNKGELINKIAEGANLSKKDAGIALDAAINAIGDALKAGDSVQLIGFGTFSVKERAAREGRNPRTGEVVKIKAAKAPVFKAGKALKDKVNG
;
A
#
# COMPACT_ATOMS: atom_id res chain seq x y z
N MET A 1 -15.58 1.76 -6.27
CA MET A 1 -15.82 1.02 -5.00
C MET A 1 -15.15 1.74 -3.85
N ASN A 2 -15.88 2.01 -2.80
CA ASN A 2 -15.32 2.62 -1.59
C ASN A 2 -15.06 1.54 -0.52
N LYS A 3 -14.56 1.98 0.64
CA LYS A 3 -14.24 1.06 1.75
C LYS A 3 -15.47 0.28 2.22
N GLY A 4 -16.62 0.95 2.34
CA GLY A 4 -17.87 0.29 2.77
C GLY A 4 -18.33 -0.78 1.82
N GLU A 5 -18.25 -0.52 0.52
CA GLU A 5 -18.60 -1.51 -0.51
C GLU A 5 -17.61 -2.69 -0.50
N LEU A 6 -16.33 -2.41 -0.28
CA LEU A 6 -15.32 -3.46 -0.17
C LEU A 6 -15.60 -4.34 1.05
N ILE A 7 -15.96 -3.76 2.18
CA ILE A 7 -16.32 -4.51 3.39
C ILE A 7 -17.51 -5.43 3.11
N ASN A 8 -18.53 -4.95 2.39
CA ASN A 8 -19.67 -5.78 2.01
C ASN A 8 -19.25 -6.98 1.16
N LYS A 9 -18.38 -6.77 0.20
CA LYS A 9 -17.85 -7.85 -0.64
C LYS A 9 -17.05 -8.87 0.15
N ILE A 10 -16.25 -8.41 1.10
CA ILE A 10 -15.47 -9.29 1.98
C ILE A 10 -16.42 -10.11 2.87
N ALA A 11 -17.43 -9.47 3.44
CA ALA A 11 -18.41 -10.14 4.29
C ALA A 11 -19.12 -11.27 3.54
N GLU A 12 -19.54 -11.02 2.31
CA GLU A 12 -20.17 -12.02 1.46
C GLU A 12 -19.20 -13.15 1.10
N GLY A 13 -18.00 -12.80 0.65
CA GLY A 13 -17.01 -13.79 0.18
C GLY A 13 -16.44 -14.66 1.29
N ALA A 14 -16.29 -14.10 2.49
CA ALA A 14 -15.74 -14.82 3.65
C ALA A 14 -16.81 -15.38 4.59
N ASN A 15 -18.07 -15.13 4.30
CA ASN A 15 -19.20 -15.53 5.16
C ASN A 15 -19.06 -14.95 6.58
N LEU A 16 -18.74 -13.65 6.63
CA LEU A 16 -18.59 -12.89 7.87
C LEU A 16 -19.68 -11.83 7.97
N SER A 17 -19.94 -11.36 9.19
CA SER A 17 -20.73 -10.15 9.38
C SER A 17 -19.98 -8.94 8.82
N LYS A 18 -20.70 -7.87 8.50
CA LYS A 18 -20.08 -6.62 8.06
C LYS A 18 -19.13 -6.06 9.11
N LYS A 19 -19.49 -6.18 10.39
CA LYS A 19 -18.63 -5.77 11.51
C LYS A 19 -17.31 -6.54 11.52
N ASP A 20 -17.38 -7.84 11.43
CA ASP A 20 -16.17 -8.68 11.45
C ASP A 20 -15.33 -8.48 10.19
N ALA A 21 -15.96 -8.33 9.04
CA ALA A 21 -15.25 -8.02 7.79
C ALA A 21 -14.53 -6.68 7.88
N GLY A 22 -15.16 -5.66 8.48
CA GLY A 22 -14.53 -4.35 8.68
C GLY A 22 -13.33 -4.43 9.62
N ILE A 23 -13.45 -5.16 10.71
CA ILE A 23 -12.34 -5.39 11.65
C ILE A 23 -11.19 -6.11 10.97
N ALA A 24 -11.50 -7.16 10.20
CA ALA A 24 -10.48 -7.92 9.47
C ALA A 24 -9.76 -7.07 8.43
N LEU A 25 -10.48 -6.24 7.69
CA LEU A 25 -9.89 -5.34 6.71
C LEU A 25 -8.98 -4.31 7.38
N ASP A 26 -9.43 -3.69 8.46
CA ASP A 26 -8.61 -2.71 9.19
C ASP A 26 -7.36 -3.37 9.79
N ALA A 27 -7.48 -4.58 10.33
CA ALA A 27 -6.34 -5.32 10.84
C ALA A 27 -5.33 -5.63 9.73
N ALA A 28 -5.79 -6.02 8.55
CA ALA A 28 -4.93 -6.29 7.41
C ALA A 28 -4.19 -5.03 6.95
N ILE A 29 -4.89 -3.91 6.85
CA ILE A 29 -4.30 -2.61 6.45
C ILE A 29 -3.25 -2.19 7.47
N ASN A 30 -3.54 -2.29 8.76
CA ASN A 30 -2.61 -1.93 9.82
C ASN A 30 -1.38 -2.83 9.82
N ALA A 31 -1.57 -4.14 9.65
CA ALA A 31 -0.46 -5.10 9.59
C ALA A 31 0.48 -4.81 8.40
N ILE A 32 -0.08 -4.50 7.24
CA ILE A 32 0.70 -4.13 6.06
C ILE A 32 1.45 -2.82 6.33
N GLY A 33 0.79 -1.82 6.88
CA GLY A 33 1.41 -0.54 7.21
C GLY A 33 2.56 -0.67 8.21
N ASP A 34 2.37 -1.47 9.25
CA ASP A 34 3.40 -1.72 10.26
C ASP A 34 4.61 -2.44 9.69
N ALA A 35 4.39 -3.43 8.82
CA ALA A 35 5.47 -4.13 8.14
C ALA A 35 6.29 -3.17 7.27
N LEU A 36 5.62 -2.32 6.51
CA LEU A 36 6.29 -1.33 5.65
C LEU A 36 7.05 -0.30 6.47
N LYS A 37 6.50 0.12 7.60
CA LYS A 37 7.18 1.04 8.53
C LYS A 37 8.48 0.45 9.05
N ALA A 38 8.49 -0.85 9.31
CA ALA A 38 9.69 -1.57 9.76
C ALA A 38 10.69 -1.85 8.62
N GLY A 39 10.38 -1.46 7.40
CA GLY A 39 11.23 -1.72 6.23
C GLY A 39 11.07 -3.10 5.62
N ASP A 40 10.05 -3.83 6.04
CA ASP A 40 9.75 -5.16 5.54
C ASP A 40 8.82 -5.08 4.33
N SER A 41 8.76 -6.16 3.55
CA SER A 41 7.83 -6.26 2.43
C SER A 41 6.71 -7.24 2.79
N VAL A 42 5.56 -7.08 2.13
CA VAL A 42 4.43 -7.98 2.29
C VAL A 42 4.11 -8.58 0.94
N GLN A 43 4.38 -9.86 0.78
CA GLN A 43 4.12 -10.59 -0.44
C GLN A 43 2.83 -11.40 -0.31
N LEU A 44 1.86 -11.08 -1.17
CA LEU A 44 0.59 -11.82 -1.24
C LEU A 44 0.59 -12.62 -2.53
N ILE A 45 0.83 -13.91 -2.42
CA ILE A 45 0.92 -14.81 -3.58
C ILE A 45 -0.38 -14.73 -4.39
N GLY A 46 -0.26 -14.51 -5.69
CA GLY A 46 -1.40 -14.38 -6.59
C GLY A 46 -2.03 -13.00 -6.62
N PHE A 47 -1.60 -12.08 -5.76
CA PHE A 47 -2.14 -10.72 -5.73
C PHE A 47 -1.07 -9.67 -6.06
N GLY A 48 -0.03 -9.58 -5.27
CA GLY A 48 1.04 -8.62 -5.47
C GLY A 48 1.92 -8.47 -4.25
N THR A 49 2.85 -7.54 -4.33
CA THR A 49 3.81 -7.28 -3.26
C THR A 49 3.79 -5.82 -2.86
N PHE A 50 3.63 -5.58 -1.58
CA PHE A 50 3.82 -4.25 -1.00
C PHE A 50 5.26 -4.14 -0.52
N SER A 51 5.92 -3.05 -0.87
CA SER A 51 7.31 -2.80 -0.48
C SER A 51 7.51 -1.33 -0.16
N VAL A 52 8.69 -1.02 0.37
CA VAL A 52 9.06 0.35 0.70
C VAL A 52 10.24 0.74 -0.17
N LYS A 53 10.11 1.87 -0.83
CA LYS A 53 11.21 2.49 -1.56
C LYS A 53 11.72 3.65 -0.72
N GLU A 54 13.01 3.61 -0.38
CA GLU A 54 13.65 4.70 0.32
C GLU A 54 14.22 5.70 -0.68
N ARG A 55 13.94 6.97 -0.42
CA ARG A 55 14.57 8.07 -1.13
C ARG A 55 15.62 8.65 -0.21
N ALA A 56 16.88 8.62 -0.65
CA ALA A 56 17.98 9.23 0.10
C ALA A 56 17.79 10.74 0.19
N ALA A 57 18.30 11.33 1.28
CA ALA A 57 18.36 12.76 1.41
C ALA A 57 19.19 13.34 0.26
N ARG A 58 18.72 14.42 -0.36
CA ARG A 58 19.41 15.04 -1.47
C ARG A 58 19.25 16.56 -1.41
N GLU A 59 20.11 17.26 -2.13
CA GLU A 59 20.00 18.69 -2.32
C GLU A 59 19.30 18.96 -3.65
N GLY A 60 18.29 19.81 -3.60
CA GLY A 60 17.62 20.32 -4.76
C GLY A 60 17.84 21.83 -4.87
N ARG A 61 17.66 22.38 -6.04
CA ARG A 61 17.78 23.83 -6.24
C ARG A 61 16.39 24.39 -6.55
N ASN A 62 16.01 25.45 -5.82
CA ASN A 62 14.75 26.13 -6.11
C ASN A 62 14.88 26.86 -7.45
N PRO A 63 14.08 26.52 -8.47
CA PRO A 63 14.18 27.14 -9.79
C PRO A 63 13.78 28.61 -9.78
N ARG A 64 13.12 29.08 -8.73
CA ARG A 64 12.62 30.43 -8.60
C ARG A 64 13.65 31.40 -8.01
N THR A 65 14.37 30.95 -7.00
CA THR A 65 15.34 31.77 -6.25
C THR A 65 16.78 31.33 -6.42
N GLY A 66 17.00 30.15 -6.96
CA GLY A 66 18.33 29.55 -7.06
C GLY A 66 18.91 29.03 -5.75
N GLU A 67 18.13 29.10 -4.68
CA GLU A 67 18.56 28.62 -3.37
C GLU A 67 18.61 27.09 -3.32
N VAL A 68 19.57 26.56 -2.56
CA VAL A 68 19.69 25.12 -2.31
C VAL A 68 18.67 24.72 -1.26
N VAL A 69 17.83 23.74 -1.59
CA VAL A 69 16.85 23.17 -0.68
C VAL A 69 17.26 21.74 -0.34
N LYS A 70 17.36 21.45 0.95
CA LYS A 70 17.62 20.09 1.41
C LYS A 70 16.34 19.29 1.44
N ILE A 71 16.31 18.21 0.67
CA ILE A 71 15.18 17.26 0.65
C ILE A 71 15.53 16.12 1.58
N LYS A 72 14.72 15.92 2.62
CA LYS A 72 14.93 14.86 3.62
C LYS A 72 14.72 13.50 3.00
N ALA A 73 15.42 12.49 3.55
CA ALA A 73 15.14 11.11 3.24
C ALA A 73 13.69 10.77 3.56
N ALA A 74 13.05 10.05 2.69
CA ALA A 74 11.65 9.66 2.84
C ALA A 74 11.46 8.21 2.41
N LYS A 75 10.48 7.54 3.02
CA LYS A 75 10.05 6.20 2.65
C LYS A 75 8.73 6.31 1.92
N ALA A 76 8.60 5.66 0.78
CA ALA A 76 7.38 5.63 0.00
C ALA A 76 6.87 4.20 -0.15
N PRO A 77 5.60 3.92 0.18
CA PRO A 77 5.04 2.60 -0.05
C PRO A 77 4.82 2.39 -1.55
N VAL A 78 5.11 1.18 -2.02
CA VAL A 78 4.97 0.80 -3.43
C VAL A 78 4.21 -0.52 -3.49
N PHE A 79 3.26 -0.62 -4.41
CA PHE A 79 2.57 -1.87 -4.70
C PHE A 79 2.91 -2.33 -6.11
N LYS A 80 3.40 -3.56 -6.22
CA LYS A 80 3.65 -4.20 -7.51
C LYS A 80 2.65 -5.34 -7.70
N ALA A 81 1.78 -5.21 -8.70
CA ALA A 81 0.77 -6.22 -8.97
C ALA A 81 1.41 -7.54 -9.42
N GLY A 82 0.90 -8.64 -8.91
CA GLY A 82 1.30 -9.97 -9.34
C GLY A 82 0.66 -10.34 -10.68
N LYS A 83 1.19 -11.38 -11.30
CA LYS A 83 0.69 -11.85 -12.61
C LYS A 83 -0.78 -12.21 -12.57
N ALA A 84 -1.22 -12.93 -11.54
CA ALA A 84 -2.61 -13.35 -11.43
C ALA A 84 -3.58 -12.17 -11.36
N LEU A 85 -3.20 -11.11 -10.64
CA LEU A 85 -4.01 -9.89 -10.57
C LEU A 85 -4.04 -9.16 -11.91
N LYS A 86 -2.90 -9.05 -12.58
CA LYS A 86 -2.83 -8.44 -13.92
C LYS A 86 -3.69 -9.18 -14.91
N ASP A 87 -3.63 -10.51 -14.91
CA ASP A 87 -4.41 -11.37 -15.80
C ASP A 87 -5.91 -11.21 -15.52
N LYS A 88 -6.30 -11.13 -14.25
CA LYS A 88 -7.70 -10.93 -13.86
C LYS A 88 -8.25 -9.60 -14.33
N VAL A 89 -7.45 -8.54 -14.28
CA VAL A 89 -7.86 -7.20 -14.72
C VAL A 89 -7.93 -7.12 -16.24
N ASN A 90 -7.04 -7.80 -16.96
CA ASN A 90 -6.96 -7.77 -18.42
C ASN A 90 -7.75 -8.89 -19.10
N GLY A 91 -8.17 -9.87 -18.34
CA GLY A 91 -8.99 -10.97 -18.85
C GLY A 91 -10.47 -10.66 -18.77
#